data_e302b7254391fad8fcb2d2906e687be6
#
_entry.id   e302b7254391fad8fcb2d2906e687be6
#
_cell.length_a   1.000
_cell.length_b   1.000
_cell.length_c   1.000
_cell.angle_alpha   90.00
_cell.angle_beta   90.00
_cell.angle_gamma   90.00
#
_symmetry.space_group_name_H-M   'P 1'
#
loop_
_entity.id
_entity.type
_entity.pdbx_description
1 polymer ?
#
loop_
_entity_poly.entity_id
_entity_poly.type
_entity_poly.pdbx_seq_one_letter_code
_entity_poly.pdbx_strand_id
1 'polypeptide(L)'
;MRIPHLLPAFLLLFLAACASPGTPTAPPPDAATTVDSYRIGVDDIVQVSVWRNPELGITVPVRPDGRITVPLVGDVDAGGRSPSEVAADIQERLSTYVRDPQVAVILTDLRSHEYLSRIRVTGAVKQPVSIPYRQGMTVLDAVLAAGGVTEFAAADRTDLYRRDAEGATHQYPVRLDRILGNGDLATNFAVAPGDVITVPERIL
;
A
#
# COMPACT_ATOMS: atom_id res chain seq x y z
N MET A 1 -11.22 77.93 39.01
CA MET A 1 -11.81 78.28 37.73
C MET A 1 -11.46 77.28 36.66
N ARG A 2 -12.44 76.60 36.13
CA ARG A 2 -12.45 75.68 34.98
C ARG A 2 -11.75 74.29 35.09
N ILE A 3 -12.59 73.31 35.27
CA ILE A 3 -12.47 71.90 35.00
C ILE A 3 -12.48 71.65 33.50
N PRO A 4 -11.71 70.68 32.99
CA PRO A 4 -12.21 69.93 31.88
C PRO A 4 -12.25 68.41 32.12
N HIS A 5 -13.25 67.90 31.64
CA HIS A 5 -13.91 66.65 31.53
C HIS A 5 -13.00 65.42 31.23
N LEU A 6 -13.21 64.41 32.04
CA LEU A 6 -12.81 63.01 31.77
C LEU A 6 -13.58 62.45 30.58
N LEU A 7 -12.84 61.91 29.64
CA LEU A 7 -13.34 60.96 28.64
C LEU A 7 -13.48 59.57 29.27
N PRO A 8 -14.58 58.87 29.00
CA PRO A 8 -14.70 57.47 29.42
C PRO A 8 -13.89 56.60 28.49
N ALA A 9 -13.07 55.75 29.10
CA ALA A 9 -12.31 54.72 28.45
C ALA A 9 -13.26 53.70 27.77
N PHE A 10 -13.10 53.59 26.47
CA PHE A 10 -13.83 52.65 25.62
C PHE A 10 -13.28 51.27 25.82
N LEU A 11 -13.96 50.44 26.66
CA LEU A 11 -13.65 49.04 26.89
C LEU A 11 -14.17 48.24 25.68
N LEU A 12 -13.35 48.10 24.64
CA LEU A 12 -13.59 47.22 23.53
C LEU A 12 -13.28 45.79 23.98
N LEU A 13 -14.34 45.07 24.30
CA LEU A 13 -14.33 43.63 24.57
C LEU A 13 -14.10 42.88 23.24
N PHE A 14 -12.88 42.47 22.97
CA PHE A 14 -12.55 41.56 21.89
C PHE A 14 -13.09 40.19 22.25
N LEU A 15 -14.29 39.82 21.74
CA LEU A 15 -14.69 38.43 21.61
C LEU A 15 -13.84 37.81 20.52
N ALA A 16 -12.71 37.21 20.92
CA ALA A 16 -11.98 36.28 20.07
C ALA A 16 -12.83 35.02 19.93
N ALA A 17 -13.65 34.97 18.88
CA ALA A 17 -14.28 33.72 18.44
C ALA A 17 -13.16 32.78 18.01
N CYS A 18 -12.86 31.78 18.83
CA CYS A 18 -12.10 30.60 18.41
C CYS A 18 -12.92 29.81 17.39
N ALA A 19 -12.96 30.29 16.16
CA ALA A 19 -13.25 29.41 15.04
C ALA A 19 -11.99 28.56 14.85
N SER A 20 -11.98 27.36 15.40
CA SER A 20 -11.02 26.33 14.98
C SER A 20 -11.30 26.09 13.49
N PRO A 21 -10.40 26.49 12.58
CA PRO A 21 -10.53 26.05 11.21
C PRO A 21 -10.38 24.54 11.25
N GLY A 22 -11.45 23.80 10.98
CA GLY A 22 -11.34 22.38 10.67
C GLY A 22 -10.32 22.30 9.56
N THR A 23 -9.15 21.74 9.90
CA THR A 23 -8.06 21.54 8.95
C THR A 23 -8.67 20.73 7.80
N PRO A 24 -8.71 21.24 6.56
CA PRO A 24 -9.12 20.41 5.45
C PRO A 24 -8.16 19.25 5.43
N THR A 25 -8.68 18.04 5.63
CA THR A 25 -7.88 16.83 5.57
C THR A 25 -7.36 16.76 4.15
N ALA A 26 -6.07 17.07 3.97
CA ALA A 26 -5.43 16.89 2.69
C ALA A 26 -5.61 15.44 2.27
N PRO A 27 -5.95 15.16 1.00
CA PRO A 27 -6.02 13.78 0.52
C PRO A 27 -4.68 13.10 0.79
N PRO A 28 -4.68 11.77 1.05
CA PRO A 28 -3.43 11.03 1.14
C PRO A 28 -2.59 11.32 -0.11
N PRO A 29 -1.28 11.48 0.00
CA PRO A 29 -0.44 11.58 -1.19
C PRO A 29 -0.74 10.39 -2.08
N ASP A 30 -0.92 10.63 -3.38
CA ASP A 30 -1.15 9.56 -4.34
C ASP A 30 -0.06 8.51 -4.12
N ALA A 31 -0.47 7.24 -4.00
CA ALA A 31 0.49 6.15 -3.99
C ALA A 31 1.29 6.28 -5.29
N ALA A 32 2.53 6.77 -5.17
CA ALA A 32 3.39 6.96 -6.33
C ALA A 32 3.53 5.61 -7.02
N THR A 33 2.73 5.41 -8.05
CA THR A 33 2.82 4.26 -8.95
C THR A 33 3.96 4.51 -9.94
N THR A 34 5.15 4.77 -9.43
CA THR A 34 6.33 4.45 -10.19
C THR A 34 6.36 2.93 -10.26
N VAL A 35 6.05 2.39 -11.42
CA VAL A 35 6.32 0.98 -11.72
C VAL A 35 7.84 0.86 -11.74
N ASP A 36 8.41 0.87 -10.56
CA ASP A 36 9.80 0.48 -10.39
C ASP A 36 9.89 -0.98 -10.81
N SER A 37 10.95 -1.34 -11.54
CA SER A 37 11.11 -2.70 -12.03
C SER A 37 10.93 -3.67 -10.86
N TYR A 38 10.04 -4.63 -11.00
CA TYR A 38 9.78 -5.62 -9.95
C TYR A 38 11.08 -6.24 -9.46
N ARG A 39 11.26 -6.31 -8.15
CA ARG A 39 12.38 -6.99 -7.51
C ARG A 39 11.90 -8.29 -6.88
N ILE A 40 12.58 -9.36 -7.25
CA ILE A 40 12.30 -10.72 -6.79
C ILE A 40 12.36 -10.76 -5.26
N GLY A 41 11.32 -11.30 -4.64
CA GLY A 41 11.26 -11.47 -3.18
C GLY A 41 11.40 -12.93 -2.76
N VAL A 42 11.61 -13.12 -1.45
CA VAL A 42 11.57 -14.47 -0.84
C VAL A 42 10.18 -15.09 -1.05
N ASP A 43 10.13 -16.37 -1.33
CA ASP A 43 8.92 -17.19 -1.61
C ASP A 43 8.28 -16.93 -2.99
N ASP A 44 8.77 -15.99 -3.79
CA ASP A 44 8.34 -15.89 -5.19
C ASP A 44 8.71 -17.16 -5.97
N ILE A 45 7.88 -17.54 -6.94
CA ILE A 45 8.18 -18.68 -7.82
C ILE A 45 8.82 -18.17 -9.10
N VAL A 46 10.04 -18.63 -9.32
CA VAL A 46 10.87 -18.25 -10.46
C VAL A 46 11.03 -19.43 -11.40
N GLN A 47 10.72 -19.21 -12.68
CA GLN A 47 11.03 -20.13 -13.76
C GLN A 47 12.26 -19.64 -14.51
N VAL A 48 13.32 -20.44 -14.50
CA VAL A 48 14.50 -20.26 -15.35
C VAL A 48 14.29 -21.08 -16.60
N SER A 49 14.43 -20.46 -17.77
CA SER A 49 14.33 -21.11 -19.07
C SER A 49 15.61 -20.90 -19.86
N VAL A 50 16.18 -21.96 -20.42
CA VAL A 50 17.39 -21.92 -21.24
C VAL A 50 17.03 -22.34 -22.66
N TRP A 51 17.22 -21.41 -23.62
CA TRP A 51 16.88 -21.67 -25.03
C TRP A 51 17.67 -22.87 -25.58
N ARG A 52 16.98 -23.78 -26.24
CA ARG A 52 17.52 -25.04 -26.81
C ARG A 52 18.08 -26.05 -25.80
N ASN A 53 17.99 -25.77 -24.48
CA ASN A 53 18.42 -26.68 -23.42
C ASN A 53 17.34 -26.74 -22.34
N PRO A 54 16.15 -27.31 -22.67
CA PRO A 54 15.02 -27.33 -21.72
C PRO A 54 15.34 -28.14 -20.44
N GLU A 55 16.28 -29.09 -20.51
CA GLU A 55 16.74 -29.88 -19.37
C GLU A 55 17.50 -29.06 -18.31
N LEU A 56 17.97 -27.86 -18.67
CA LEU A 56 18.59 -26.92 -17.74
C LEU A 56 17.59 -25.92 -17.15
N GLY A 57 16.34 -25.96 -17.66
CA GLY A 57 15.24 -25.16 -17.14
C GLY A 57 14.73 -25.70 -15.80
N ILE A 58 14.32 -24.80 -14.90
CA ILE A 58 13.80 -25.16 -13.60
C ILE A 58 12.77 -24.13 -13.12
N THR A 59 11.77 -24.60 -12.36
CA THR A 59 10.83 -23.71 -11.65
C THR A 59 10.99 -23.97 -10.16
N VAL A 60 11.39 -22.94 -9.41
CA VAL A 60 11.72 -23.07 -7.98
C VAL A 60 11.26 -21.83 -7.20
N PRO A 61 10.94 -21.99 -5.92
CA PRO A 61 10.75 -20.84 -5.03
C PRO A 61 12.09 -20.20 -4.69
N VAL A 62 12.06 -18.88 -4.48
CA VAL A 62 13.17 -18.15 -3.88
C VAL A 62 13.25 -18.52 -2.40
N ARG A 63 14.39 -19.05 -2.00
CA ARG A 63 14.65 -19.52 -0.64
C ARG A 63 14.66 -18.36 0.37
N PRO A 64 14.52 -18.64 1.69
CA PRO A 64 14.62 -17.61 2.74
C PRO A 64 15.94 -16.81 2.75
N ASP A 65 17.03 -17.40 2.21
CA ASP A 65 18.32 -16.73 2.03
C ASP A 65 18.38 -15.85 0.77
N GLY A 66 17.28 -15.72 0.03
CA GLY A 66 17.19 -14.93 -1.21
C GLY A 66 17.79 -15.61 -2.44
N ARG A 67 18.11 -16.90 -2.37
CA ARG A 67 18.76 -17.65 -3.46
C ARG A 67 17.83 -18.61 -4.17
N ILE A 68 18.17 -18.91 -5.42
CA ILE A 68 17.62 -20.02 -6.19
C ILE A 68 18.76 -20.96 -6.59
N THR A 69 18.46 -22.25 -6.72
CA THR A 69 19.44 -23.25 -7.19
C THR A 69 19.13 -23.61 -8.63
N VAL A 70 20.13 -23.41 -9.52
CA VAL A 70 19.99 -23.64 -10.97
C VAL A 70 20.90 -24.81 -11.39
N PRO A 71 20.46 -25.75 -12.26
CA PRO A 71 21.28 -26.83 -12.75
C PRO A 71 22.62 -26.32 -13.33
N LEU A 72 23.70 -27.02 -13.06
CA LEU A 72 25.10 -26.72 -13.44
C LEU A 72 25.69 -25.45 -12.80
N VAL A 73 24.89 -24.44 -12.53
CA VAL A 73 25.32 -23.12 -11.99
C VAL A 73 25.42 -23.14 -10.48
N GLY A 74 24.56 -23.93 -9.82
CA GLY A 74 24.42 -23.94 -8.36
C GLY A 74 23.59 -22.78 -7.85
N ASP A 75 23.94 -22.25 -6.69
CA ASP A 75 23.18 -21.16 -6.01
C ASP A 75 23.44 -19.81 -6.65
N VAL A 76 22.35 -19.09 -6.94
CA VAL A 76 22.32 -17.76 -7.54
C VAL A 76 21.54 -16.81 -6.65
N ASP A 77 22.07 -15.64 -6.36
CA ASP A 77 21.38 -14.59 -5.62
C ASP A 77 20.26 -14.00 -6.49
N ALA A 78 19.01 -14.13 -6.06
CA ALA A 78 17.82 -13.66 -6.78
C ALA A 78 17.08 -12.56 -6.02
N GLY A 79 17.01 -12.66 -4.69
CA GLY A 79 16.30 -11.71 -3.82
C GLY A 79 16.80 -10.28 -3.97
N GLY A 80 15.88 -9.32 -4.12
CA GLY A 80 16.18 -7.90 -4.30
C GLY A 80 16.66 -7.51 -5.71
N ARG A 81 16.84 -8.47 -6.62
CA ARG A 81 17.28 -8.25 -8.00
C ARG A 81 16.10 -8.31 -8.98
N SER A 82 16.27 -7.69 -10.13
CA SER A 82 15.30 -7.83 -11.22
C SER A 82 15.49 -9.18 -11.95
N PRO A 83 14.45 -9.71 -12.60
CA PRO A 83 14.55 -10.93 -13.39
C PRO A 83 15.64 -10.87 -14.46
N SER A 84 15.85 -9.71 -15.06
CA SER A 84 16.89 -9.50 -16.09
C SER A 84 18.30 -9.58 -15.51
N GLU A 85 18.55 -9.02 -14.33
CA GLU A 85 19.85 -9.11 -13.65
C GLU A 85 20.18 -10.56 -13.26
N VAL A 86 19.18 -11.31 -12.80
CA VAL A 86 19.35 -12.74 -12.45
C VAL A 86 19.58 -13.58 -13.71
N ALA A 87 18.86 -13.29 -14.80
CA ALA A 87 19.05 -13.97 -16.08
C ALA A 87 20.49 -13.78 -16.63
N ALA A 88 21.02 -12.55 -16.56
CA ALA A 88 22.36 -12.24 -16.99
C ALA A 88 23.44 -12.99 -16.18
N ASP A 89 23.28 -13.05 -14.85
CA ASP A 89 24.20 -13.77 -13.96
C ASP A 89 24.19 -15.29 -14.26
N ILE A 90 23.00 -15.89 -14.44
CA ILE A 90 22.87 -17.30 -14.81
C ILE A 90 23.51 -17.54 -16.19
N GLN A 91 23.25 -16.66 -17.16
CA GLN A 91 23.81 -16.78 -18.51
C GLN A 91 25.34 -16.75 -18.51
N GLU A 92 25.93 -15.82 -17.76
CA GLU A 92 27.39 -15.72 -17.61
C GLU A 92 27.98 -17.01 -17.05
N ARG A 93 27.43 -17.55 -15.95
CA ARG A 93 27.92 -18.77 -15.33
C ARG A 93 27.69 -20.01 -16.21
N LEU A 94 26.56 -20.11 -16.92
CA LEU A 94 26.28 -21.19 -17.85
C LEU A 94 27.18 -21.21 -19.05
N SER A 95 27.78 -20.06 -19.46
CA SER A 95 28.68 -19.98 -20.60
C SER A 95 29.90 -20.89 -20.48
N THR A 96 30.25 -21.31 -19.25
CA THR A 96 31.33 -22.27 -18.99
C THR A 96 30.95 -23.70 -19.45
N TYR A 97 29.65 -24.01 -19.47
CA TYR A 97 29.16 -25.38 -19.76
C TYR A 97 28.43 -25.46 -21.12
N VAL A 98 27.81 -24.35 -21.55
CA VAL A 98 26.99 -24.29 -22.75
C VAL A 98 27.49 -23.17 -23.64
N ARG A 99 27.62 -23.40 -24.96
CA ARG A 99 27.98 -22.37 -25.91
C ARG A 99 26.80 -21.42 -26.16
N ASP A 100 27.03 -20.13 -26.00
CA ASP A 100 26.09 -19.04 -26.28
C ASP A 100 24.70 -19.29 -25.63
N PRO A 101 24.61 -19.53 -24.28
CA PRO A 101 23.34 -19.81 -23.62
C PRO A 101 22.45 -18.55 -23.65
N GLN A 102 21.18 -18.72 -23.98
CA GLN A 102 20.17 -17.65 -23.86
C GLN A 102 19.27 -18.01 -22.70
N VAL A 103 19.28 -17.18 -21.64
CA VAL A 103 18.55 -17.42 -20.39
C VAL A 103 17.43 -16.41 -20.23
N ALA A 104 16.25 -16.88 -19.90
CA ALA A 104 15.13 -16.06 -19.45
C ALA A 104 14.74 -16.45 -18.03
N VAL A 105 14.49 -15.46 -17.20
CA VAL A 105 13.94 -15.61 -15.85
C VAL A 105 12.54 -15.02 -15.83
N ILE A 106 11.55 -15.86 -15.51
CA ILE A 106 10.13 -15.53 -15.55
C ILE A 106 9.56 -15.72 -14.15
N LEU A 107 8.87 -14.72 -13.63
CA LEU A 107 8.12 -14.84 -12.39
C LEU A 107 6.75 -15.44 -12.70
N THR A 108 6.47 -16.61 -12.15
CA THR A 108 5.21 -17.32 -12.35
C THR A 108 4.23 -17.09 -11.20
N ASP A 109 4.75 -16.72 -10.01
CA ASP A 109 3.93 -16.42 -8.84
C ASP A 109 4.64 -15.35 -7.99
N LEU A 110 3.97 -14.24 -7.68
CA LEU A 110 4.51 -13.06 -7.01
C LEU A 110 4.10 -13.02 -5.52
N ARG A 111 4.38 -14.07 -4.77
CA ARG A 111 3.90 -14.24 -3.39
C ARG A 111 4.42 -13.17 -2.44
N SER A 112 5.68 -12.78 -2.58
CA SER A 112 6.28 -11.74 -1.75
C SER A 112 5.58 -10.40 -1.94
N HIS A 113 5.31 -10.03 -3.20
CA HIS A 113 4.61 -8.79 -3.52
C HIS A 113 3.16 -8.82 -3.04
N GLU A 114 2.46 -9.93 -3.25
CA GLU A 114 1.08 -10.07 -2.81
C GLU A 114 0.96 -9.92 -1.28
N TYR A 115 1.88 -10.49 -0.52
CA TYR A 115 1.90 -10.38 0.94
C TYR A 115 2.17 -8.93 1.42
N LEU A 116 3.15 -8.25 0.82
CA LEU A 116 3.54 -6.88 1.18
C LEU A 116 2.54 -5.83 0.71
N SER A 117 1.79 -6.12 -0.35
CA SER A 117 0.86 -5.18 -0.99
C SER A 117 -0.59 -5.36 -0.54
N ARG A 118 -0.85 -5.89 0.66
CA ARG A 118 -2.22 -6.12 1.13
C ARG A 118 -2.82 -4.86 1.75
N ILE A 119 -4.12 -4.68 1.49
CA ILE A 119 -4.99 -3.74 2.20
C ILE A 119 -5.73 -4.51 3.29
N ARG A 120 -5.86 -3.91 4.46
CA ARG A 120 -6.56 -4.51 5.60
C ARG A 120 -7.78 -3.69 5.94
N VAL A 121 -8.93 -4.34 6.08
CA VAL A 121 -10.19 -3.73 6.53
C VAL A 121 -10.60 -4.38 7.84
N THR A 122 -10.78 -3.57 8.87
CA THR A 122 -11.03 -4.01 10.26
C THR A 122 -12.16 -3.22 10.92
N GLY A 123 -12.59 -3.70 12.08
CA GLY A 123 -13.64 -3.06 12.89
C GLY A 123 -15.05 -3.51 12.49
N ALA A 124 -16.01 -2.59 12.54
CA ALA A 124 -17.44 -2.86 12.32
C ALA A 124 -17.81 -3.09 10.84
N VAL A 125 -17.14 -4.03 10.21
CA VAL A 125 -17.45 -4.54 8.86
C VAL A 125 -17.97 -5.97 8.98
N LYS A 126 -18.74 -6.43 7.98
CA LYS A 126 -19.35 -7.78 8.05
C LYS A 126 -18.31 -8.88 8.12
N GLN A 127 -17.19 -8.74 7.40
CA GLN A 127 -16.09 -9.68 7.38
C GLN A 127 -14.76 -8.90 7.38
N PRO A 128 -14.07 -8.77 8.51
CA PRO A 128 -12.71 -8.25 8.51
C PRO A 128 -11.83 -9.04 7.55
N VAL A 129 -11.13 -8.34 6.66
CA VAL A 129 -10.43 -8.98 5.53
C VAL A 129 -9.08 -8.32 5.27
N SER A 130 -8.16 -9.14 4.76
CA SER A 130 -6.92 -8.69 4.18
C SER A 130 -6.92 -9.08 2.70
N ILE A 131 -6.95 -8.10 1.80
CA ILE A 131 -7.06 -8.32 0.35
C ILE A 131 -5.81 -7.82 -0.39
N PRO A 132 -5.44 -8.44 -1.51
CA PRO A 132 -4.37 -7.91 -2.37
C PRO A 132 -4.75 -6.53 -2.89
N TYR A 133 -3.78 -5.61 -2.86
CA TYR A 133 -3.94 -4.31 -3.50
C TYR A 133 -4.04 -4.46 -5.02
N ARG A 134 -4.90 -3.66 -5.63
CA ARG A 134 -4.99 -3.51 -7.08
C ARG A 134 -4.94 -2.04 -7.44
N GLN A 135 -4.24 -1.70 -8.50
CA GLN A 135 -4.14 -0.33 -8.97
C GLN A 135 -5.52 0.27 -9.23
N GLY A 136 -5.76 1.49 -8.74
CA GLY A 136 -7.04 2.16 -8.84
C GLY A 136 -8.08 1.79 -7.77
N MET A 137 -7.74 0.88 -6.83
CA MET A 137 -8.60 0.52 -5.71
C MET A 137 -8.79 1.70 -4.76
N THR A 138 -10.00 1.86 -4.25
CA THR A 138 -10.40 2.92 -3.31
C THR A 138 -10.81 2.33 -1.95
N VAL A 139 -11.02 3.22 -0.96
CA VAL A 139 -11.57 2.82 0.34
C VAL A 139 -12.92 2.12 0.19
N LEU A 140 -13.80 2.63 -0.69
CA LEU A 140 -15.10 2.01 -0.96
C LEU A 140 -14.95 0.58 -1.47
N ASP A 141 -14.07 0.34 -2.44
CA ASP A 141 -13.84 -1.01 -2.98
C ASP A 141 -13.39 -1.98 -1.90
N ALA A 142 -12.46 -1.54 -1.04
CA ALA A 142 -11.95 -2.36 0.06
C ALA A 142 -13.04 -2.69 1.09
N VAL A 143 -13.90 -1.72 1.45
CA VAL A 143 -15.01 -1.95 2.38
C VAL A 143 -16.09 -2.85 1.78
N LEU A 144 -16.39 -2.72 0.49
CA LEU A 144 -17.32 -3.62 -0.21
C LEU A 144 -16.76 -5.04 -0.28
N ALA A 145 -15.47 -5.22 -0.47
CA ALA A 145 -14.82 -6.52 -0.40
C ALA A 145 -14.92 -7.16 1.00
N ALA A 146 -15.01 -6.34 2.06
CA ALA A 146 -15.30 -6.78 3.43
C ALA A 146 -16.79 -7.06 3.69
N GLY A 147 -17.63 -7.07 2.64
CA GLY A 147 -19.08 -7.27 2.72
C GLY A 147 -19.86 -6.04 3.18
N GLY A 148 -19.23 -4.87 3.25
CA GLY A 148 -19.82 -3.63 3.75
C GLY A 148 -19.74 -3.50 5.27
N VAL A 149 -20.34 -2.43 5.79
CA VAL A 149 -20.38 -2.13 7.23
C VAL A 149 -21.51 -2.89 7.94
N THR A 150 -21.37 -3.08 9.25
CA THR A 150 -22.43 -3.61 10.10
C THR A 150 -23.44 -2.50 10.50
N GLU A 151 -24.58 -2.88 11.06
CA GLU A 151 -25.56 -1.93 11.63
C GLU A 151 -25.03 -1.14 12.83
N PHE A 152 -24.00 -1.68 13.51
CA PHE A 152 -23.36 -1.04 14.66
C PHE A 152 -22.17 -0.13 14.26
N ALA A 153 -21.90 0.00 12.97
CA ALA A 153 -20.76 0.78 12.50
C ALA A 153 -20.97 2.29 12.68
N ALA A 154 -19.93 2.97 13.16
CA ALA A 154 -19.84 4.43 13.12
C ALA A 154 -19.14 4.86 11.80
N ALA A 155 -19.83 4.68 10.69
CA ALA A 155 -19.30 4.88 9.35
C ALA A 155 -18.83 6.33 9.06
N ASP A 156 -19.33 7.31 9.81
CA ASP A 156 -18.90 8.72 9.78
C ASP A 156 -17.54 8.95 10.43
N ARG A 157 -17.01 7.97 11.17
CA ARG A 157 -15.72 8.01 11.89
C ARG A 157 -14.74 6.96 11.39
N THR A 158 -14.91 6.52 10.14
CA THR A 158 -13.97 5.60 9.49
C THR A 158 -12.64 6.31 9.23
N ASP A 159 -11.56 5.59 9.42
CA ASP A 159 -10.20 6.11 9.19
C ASP A 159 -9.41 5.19 8.26
N LEU A 160 -8.63 5.84 7.38
CA LEU A 160 -7.59 5.23 6.59
C LEU A 160 -6.23 5.53 7.24
N TYR A 161 -5.51 4.49 7.62
CA TYR A 161 -4.15 4.60 8.14
C TYR A 161 -3.15 4.21 7.06
N ARG A 162 -2.21 5.12 6.78
CA ARG A 162 -1.11 4.92 5.83
C ARG A 162 0.22 5.17 6.49
N ARG A 163 1.18 4.30 6.26
CA ARG A 163 2.56 4.48 6.70
C ARG A 163 3.36 5.14 5.58
N ASP A 164 4.13 6.17 5.93
CA ASP A 164 5.06 6.81 5.02
C ASP A 164 6.38 6.02 4.88
N ALA A 165 7.29 6.53 4.04
CA ALA A 165 8.61 5.92 3.82
C ALA A 165 9.50 5.97 5.07
N GLU A 166 9.28 6.93 5.96
CA GLU A 166 10.00 7.13 7.21
C GLU A 166 9.45 6.22 8.34
N GLY A 167 8.32 5.52 8.07
CA GLY A 167 7.68 4.60 9.01
C GLY A 167 6.66 5.25 9.94
N ALA A 168 6.39 6.55 9.81
CA ALA A 168 5.32 7.23 10.55
C ALA A 168 3.95 6.85 9.99
N THR A 169 2.95 6.75 10.88
CA THR A 169 1.58 6.42 10.49
C THR A 169 0.73 7.68 10.44
N HIS A 170 0.13 7.94 9.31
CA HIS A 170 -0.81 9.04 9.09
C HIS A 170 -2.25 8.52 9.07
N GLN A 171 -3.16 9.29 9.65
CA GLN A 171 -4.57 9.00 9.73
C GLN A 171 -5.34 9.95 8.83
N TYR A 172 -6.20 9.41 7.97
CA TYR A 172 -7.04 10.15 7.05
C TYR A 172 -8.51 9.80 7.31
N PRO A 173 -9.32 10.74 7.83
CA PRO A 173 -10.73 10.49 8.11
C PRO A 173 -11.52 10.30 6.81
N VAL A 174 -12.35 9.26 6.80
CA VAL A 174 -13.21 8.87 5.69
C VAL A 174 -14.67 8.97 6.12
N ARG A 175 -15.46 9.71 5.38
CA ARG A 175 -16.91 9.86 5.61
C ARG A 175 -17.68 8.76 4.88
N LEU A 176 -17.47 7.52 5.33
CA LEU A 176 -18.03 6.34 4.68
C LEU A 176 -19.56 6.35 4.68
N ASP A 177 -20.19 6.96 5.68
CA ASP A 177 -21.64 7.21 5.74
C ASP A 177 -22.13 8.01 4.53
N ARG A 178 -21.41 9.06 4.14
CA ARG A 178 -21.74 9.89 2.98
C ARG A 178 -21.46 9.20 1.67
N ILE A 179 -20.37 8.45 1.60
CA ILE A 179 -20.02 7.65 0.41
C ILE A 179 -21.15 6.63 0.13
N LEU A 180 -21.55 5.87 1.14
CA LEU A 180 -22.54 4.79 1.00
C LEU A 180 -23.99 5.31 0.88
N GLY A 181 -24.34 6.38 1.61
CA GLY A 181 -25.69 6.91 1.64
C GLY A 181 -26.02 7.92 0.56
N ASN A 182 -25.06 8.80 0.23
CA ASN A 182 -25.30 9.95 -0.64
C ASN A 182 -24.47 9.93 -1.93
N GLY A 183 -23.53 8.98 -2.09
CA GLY A 183 -22.61 8.97 -3.23
C GLY A 183 -21.57 10.11 -3.19
N ASP A 184 -21.34 10.71 -2.01
CA ASP A 184 -20.31 11.74 -1.84
C ASP A 184 -18.92 11.10 -1.77
N LEU A 185 -18.19 11.18 -2.87
CA LEU A 185 -16.86 10.57 -3.02
C LEU A 185 -15.70 11.48 -2.57
N ALA A 186 -15.96 12.62 -1.94
CA ALA A 186 -14.92 13.58 -1.55
C ALA A 186 -13.83 12.96 -0.64
N THR A 187 -14.17 11.96 0.16
CA THR A 187 -13.24 11.22 1.04
C THR A 187 -13.06 9.76 0.62
N ASN A 188 -13.47 9.40 -0.59
CA ASN A 188 -13.22 8.07 -1.13
C ASN A 188 -11.80 7.99 -1.70
N PHE A 189 -10.82 8.01 -0.81
CA PHE A 189 -9.40 8.03 -1.18
C PHE A 189 -8.98 6.76 -1.92
N ALA A 190 -8.03 6.91 -2.85
CA ALA A 190 -7.29 5.79 -3.40
C ALA A 190 -6.46 5.14 -2.29
N VAL A 191 -6.53 3.82 -2.17
CA VAL A 191 -5.71 3.07 -1.22
C VAL A 191 -4.34 2.76 -1.80
N ALA A 192 -3.38 2.50 -0.93
CA ALA A 192 -2.01 2.13 -1.25
C ALA A 192 -1.63 0.79 -0.59
N PRO A 193 -0.59 0.10 -1.09
CA PRO A 193 -0.04 -1.07 -0.43
C PRO A 193 0.26 -0.84 1.04
N GLY A 194 -0.23 -1.72 1.90
CA GLY A 194 -0.01 -1.64 3.36
C GLY A 194 -1.04 -0.83 4.13
N ASP A 195 -1.98 -0.15 3.46
CA ASP A 195 -3.03 0.62 4.11
C ASP A 195 -3.92 -0.23 5.02
N VAL A 196 -4.40 0.38 6.10
CA VAL A 196 -5.37 -0.20 7.02
C VAL A 196 -6.58 0.72 7.11
N ILE A 197 -7.75 0.18 6.82
CA ILE A 197 -9.03 0.86 6.96
C ILE A 197 -9.70 0.33 8.22
N THR A 198 -10.05 1.22 9.14
CA THR A 198 -10.71 0.86 10.39
C THR A 198 -12.07 1.54 10.48
N VAL A 199 -13.11 0.75 10.59
CA VAL A 199 -14.49 1.21 10.82
C VAL A 199 -14.83 1.01 12.29
N PRO A 200 -14.93 2.07 13.12
CA PRO A 200 -15.23 1.90 14.54
C PRO A 200 -16.69 1.52 14.76
N GLU A 201 -16.99 0.99 15.93
CA GLU A 201 -18.34 0.77 16.40
C GLU A 201 -18.94 2.06 17.00
N ARG A 202 -20.28 2.15 16.99
CA ARG A 202 -20.99 3.19 17.73
C ARG A 202 -20.89 2.89 19.22
N ILE A 203 -20.44 3.86 19.98
CA ILE A 203 -20.54 3.82 21.44
C ILE A 203 -21.98 4.23 21.77
N LEU A 204 -22.72 3.35 22.41
CA LEU A 204 -24.07 3.58 22.91
C LEU A 204 -24.05 4.49 24.13
#